data_5577ec7298efd53c382aca2f20939633
#
_entry.id   5577ec7298efd53c382aca2f20939633
#
_cell.length_a   1.000
_cell.length_b   1.000
_cell.length_c   1.000
_cell.angle_alpha   90.00
_cell.angle_beta   90.00
_cell.angle_gamma   90.00
#
_symmetry.space_group_name_H-M   'P 1'
#
loop_
_entity.id
_entity.type
_entity.pdbx_description
1 polymer ?
#
loop_
_entity_poly.entity_id
_entity_poly.type
_entity_poly.pdbx_seq_one_letter_code
_entity_poly.pdbx_strand_id
1 'polypeptide(L)'
;MTIEERAAQAAQYKATGACNCTQAVIKVFEDKISTDEKELMELTAGFAAGMGSLESTCGALIGAVMTAGVLTEGKGTPRFSREILQKFSEKSGATICKELKGAEAGKVLCECPECVRNAVLALGETLGDL
;
A
#
# COMPACT_ATOMS: atom_id res chain seq x y z
N MET A 1 1.29 -9.83 -15.08
CA MET A 1 2.32 -9.67 -14.02
C MET A 1 1.97 -10.55 -12.82
N THR A 2 2.98 -11.19 -12.24
CA THR A 2 2.80 -11.89 -10.97
C THR A 2 2.68 -10.86 -9.85
N ILE A 3 2.24 -11.30 -8.68
CA ILE A 3 2.15 -10.39 -7.52
C ILE A 3 3.55 -9.91 -7.11
N GLU A 4 4.56 -10.76 -7.23
CA GLU A 4 5.96 -10.41 -6.94
C GLU A 4 6.47 -9.35 -7.90
N GLU A 5 6.13 -9.45 -9.18
CA GLU A 5 6.48 -8.44 -10.18
C GLU A 5 5.79 -7.11 -9.90
N ARG A 6 4.51 -7.14 -9.53
CA ARG A 6 3.77 -5.94 -9.13
C ARG A 6 4.40 -5.29 -7.90
N ALA A 7 4.79 -6.09 -6.92
CA ALA A 7 5.41 -5.61 -5.70
C ALA A 7 6.76 -4.93 -5.99
N ALA A 8 7.57 -5.52 -6.84
CA ALA A 8 8.86 -4.94 -7.25
C ALA A 8 8.66 -3.64 -8.02
N GLN A 9 7.69 -3.60 -8.93
CA GLN A 9 7.38 -2.40 -9.70
C GLN A 9 6.89 -1.27 -8.81
N ALA A 10 6.03 -1.57 -7.83
CA ALA A 10 5.51 -0.57 -6.91
C ALA A 10 6.64 0.01 -6.04
N ALA A 11 7.52 -0.84 -5.53
CA ALA A 11 8.68 -0.40 -4.76
C ALA A 11 9.57 0.52 -5.59
N GLN A 12 9.75 0.22 -6.88
CA GLN A 12 10.53 1.03 -7.80
C GLN A 12 9.90 2.40 -8.03
N TYR A 13 8.58 2.47 -8.21
CA TYR A 13 7.88 3.75 -8.34
C TYR A 13 8.10 4.64 -7.12
N LYS A 14 8.07 4.05 -5.93
CA LYS A 14 8.32 4.82 -4.71
C LYS A 14 9.79 5.24 -4.61
N ALA A 15 10.72 4.34 -4.89
CA ALA A 15 12.15 4.59 -4.77
C ALA A 15 12.62 5.70 -5.70
N THR A 16 12.06 5.79 -6.91
CA THR A 16 12.43 6.79 -7.91
C THR A 16 11.69 8.11 -7.73
N GLY A 17 10.70 8.17 -6.84
CA GLY A 17 9.89 9.37 -6.64
C GLY A 17 8.80 9.56 -7.68
N ALA A 18 8.56 8.57 -8.54
CA ALA A 18 7.49 8.64 -9.55
C ALA A 18 6.11 8.69 -8.92
N CYS A 19 5.94 8.02 -7.76
CA CYS A 19 4.69 7.98 -7.02
C CYS A 19 4.99 8.07 -5.53
N ASN A 20 4.02 8.55 -4.74
CA ASN A 20 4.10 8.41 -3.30
C ASN A 20 3.70 6.97 -2.91
N CYS A 21 3.77 6.63 -1.62
CA CYS A 21 3.56 5.25 -1.18
C CYS A 21 2.17 4.70 -1.50
N THR A 22 1.13 5.53 -1.34
CA THR A 22 -0.24 5.11 -1.65
C THR A 22 -0.44 4.93 -3.14
N GLN A 23 0.02 5.92 -3.91
CA GLN A 23 -0.09 5.91 -5.37
C GLN A 23 0.65 4.73 -5.99
N ALA A 24 1.84 4.42 -5.47
CA ALA A 24 2.66 3.34 -6.00
C ALA A 24 1.94 1.99 -5.91
N VAL A 25 1.28 1.72 -4.80
CA VAL A 25 0.56 0.47 -4.61
C VAL A 25 -0.60 0.34 -5.60
N ILE A 26 -1.43 1.36 -5.70
CA ILE A 26 -2.62 1.26 -6.55
C ILE A 26 -2.28 1.31 -8.04
N LYS A 27 -1.21 2.03 -8.40
CA LYS A 27 -0.79 2.16 -9.80
C LYS A 27 -0.45 0.81 -10.44
N VAL A 28 0.17 -0.09 -9.69
CA VAL A 28 0.55 -1.40 -10.26
C VAL A 28 -0.64 -2.33 -10.50
N PHE A 29 -1.84 -1.91 -10.12
CA PHE A 29 -3.08 -2.62 -10.40
C PHE A 29 -3.97 -1.87 -11.38
N GLU A 30 -3.45 -0.83 -12.04
CA GLU A 30 -4.25 0.00 -12.95
C GLU A 30 -4.86 -0.78 -14.11
N ASP A 31 -4.26 -1.89 -14.51
CA ASP A 31 -4.81 -2.79 -15.52
C ASP A 31 -6.13 -3.45 -15.07
N LYS A 32 -6.41 -3.45 -13.77
CA LYS A 32 -7.62 -4.03 -13.18
C LYS A 32 -8.61 -2.99 -12.68
N ILE A 33 -8.27 -1.71 -12.83
CA ILE A 33 -9.07 -0.59 -12.34
C ILE A 33 -9.49 0.27 -13.52
N SER A 34 -10.79 0.54 -13.65
CA SER A 34 -11.33 1.30 -14.78
C SER A 34 -11.29 2.81 -14.59
N THR A 35 -10.95 3.28 -13.38
CA THR A 35 -10.88 4.71 -13.10
C THR A 35 -9.72 5.35 -13.87
N ASP A 36 -9.93 6.55 -14.38
CA ASP A 36 -8.91 7.34 -15.05
C ASP A 36 -7.66 7.50 -14.18
N GLU A 37 -6.47 7.35 -14.78
CA GLU A 37 -5.21 7.41 -14.05
C GLU A 37 -5.02 8.72 -13.29
N LYS A 38 -5.33 9.85 -13.93
CA LYS A 38 -5.19 11.16 -13.29
C LYS A 38 -6.06 11.26 -12.04
N GLU A 39 -7.32 10.85 -12.16
CA GLU A 39 -8.26 10.85 -11.04
C GLU A 39 -7.79 9.92 -9.92
N LEU A 40 -7.30 8.76 -10.29
CA LEU A 40 -6.80 7.77 -9.34
C LEU A 40 -5.62 8.33 -8.55
N MET A 41 -4.69 9.01 -9.22
CA MET A 41 -3.53 9.62 -8.57
C MET A 41 -3.96 10.77 -7.66
N GLU A 42 -4.97 11.54 -8.05
CA GLU A 42 -5.49 12.61 -7.21
C GLU A 42 -6.19 12.08 -5.96
N LEU A 43 -7.01 11.04 -6.10
CA LEU A 43 -7.72 10.43 -4.97
C LEU A 43 -6.78 9.83 -3.93
N THR A 44 -5.64 9.36 -4.36
CA THR A 44 -4.68 8.68 -3.48
C THR A 44 -3.59 9.59 -2.95
N ALA A 45 -3.50 10.83 -3.44
CA ALA A 45 -2.38 11.73 -3.14
C ALA A 45 -2.25 12.10 -1.66
N GLY A 46 -3.36 12.27 -0.95
CA GLY A 46 -3.36 12.78 0.42
C GLY A 46 -3.05 11.78 1.52
N PHE A 47 -3.01 10.49 1.22
CA PHE A 47 -2.81 9.46 2.23
C PHE A 47 -1.35 9.17 2.55
N ALA A 48 -0.44 9.61 1.70
CA ALA A 48 0.99 9.35 1.89
C ALA A 48 1.53 10.03 3.14
N ALA A 49 2.64 9.51 3.66
CA ALA A 49 3.30 10.02 4.87
C ALA A 49 2.35 10.07 6.08
N GLY A 50 1.54 9.03 6.23
CA GLY A 50 0.59 8.94 7.34
C GLY A 50 -0.39 10.10 7.36
N MET A 51 -0.99 10.39 6.20
CA MET A 51 -1.87 11.54 5.96
C MET A 51 -1.15 12.87 6.21
N GLY A 52 0.11 12.92 5.83
CA GLY A 52 0.94 14.10 5.95
C GLY A 52 1.46 14.40 7.35
N SER A 53 0.95 13.69 8.35
CA SER A 53 1.28 13.96 9.76
C SER A 53 2.20 12.92 10.40
N LEU A 54 2.46 11.82 9.72
CA LEU A 54 3.15 10.61 10.19
C LEU A 54 2.36 9.85 11.26
N GLU A 55 1.25 10.37 11.72
CA GLU A 55 0.49 9.78 12.82
C GLU A 55 -0.56 8.76 12.38
N SER A 56 -0.92 8.75 11.11
CA SER A 56 -1.93 7.84 10.59
C SER A 56 -1.31 6.55 10.05
N THR A 57 -2.17 5.64 9.62
CA THR A 57 -1.79 4.37 9.01
C THR A 57 -0.86 4.60 7.82
N CYS A 58 0.08 3.70 7.62
CA CYS A 58 1.00 3.73 6.48
C CYS A 58 0.22 3.86 5.16
N GLY A 59 0.61 4.82 4.33
CA GLY A 59 -0.06 5.08 3.06
C GLY A 59 -0.04 3.90 2.11
N ALA A 60 1.01 3.08 2.15
CA ALA A 60 1.09 1.87 1.33
C ALA A 60 -0.01 0.87 1.71
N LEU A 61 -0.23 0.70 3.01
CA LEU A 61 -1.30 -0.18 3.50
C LEU A 61 -2.67 0.34 3.08
N ILE A 62 -2.88 1.66 3.15
CA ILE A 62 -4.12 2.27 2.68
C ILE A 62 -4.33 1.99 1.19
N GLY A 63 -3.27 2.13 0.39
CA GLY A 63 -3.33 1.83 -1.04
C GLY A 63 -3.75 0.38 -1.33
N ALA A 64 -3.23 -0.56 -0.55
CA ALA A 64 -3.61 -1.97 -0.68
C ALA A 64 -5.08 -2.19 -0.35
N VAL A 65 -5.58 -1.56 0.71
CA VAL A 65 -6.98 -1.67 1.12
C VAL A 65 -7.90 -1.03 0.07
N MET A 66 -7.52 0.12 -0.48
CA MET A 66 -8.28 0.75 -1.56
C MET A 66 -8.36 -0.16 -2.79
N THR A 67 -7.24 -0.77 -3.15
CA THR A 67 -7.20 -1.73 -4.26
C THR A 67 -8.10 -2.93 -3.99
N ALA A 68 -8.07 -3.45 -2.76
CA ALA A 68 -8.95 -4.55 -2.37
C ALA A 68 -10.43 -4.18 -2.56
N GLY A 69 -10.79 -2.94 -2.22
CA GLY A 69 -12.15 -2.46 -2.41
C GLY A 69 -12.61 -2.53 -3.85
N VAL A 70 -11.74 -2.12 -4.77
CA VAL A 70 -12.04 -2.18 -6.20
C VAL A 70 -12.12 -3.64 -6.68
N LEU A 71 -11.15 -4.46 -6.31
CA LEU A 71 -11.07 -5.85 -6.79
C LEU A 71 -12.19 -6.73 -6.25
N THR A 72 -12.72 -6.42 -5.07
CA THR A 72 -13.85 -7.14 -4.49
C THR A 72 -15.21 -6.51 -4.85
N GLU A 73 -15.18 -5.41 -5.59
CA GLU A 73 -16.38 -4.64 -5.93
C GLU A 73 -17.11 -4.17 -4.68
N GLY A 74 -16.37 -3.91 -3.61
CA GLY A 74 -16.92 -3.46 -2.33
C GLY A 74 -17.63 -4.53 -1.52
N LYS A 75 -17.54 -5.79 -1.94
CA LYS A 75 -18.27 -6.89 -1.30
C LYS A 75 -17.40 -7.63 -0.30
N GLY A 76 -17.75 -7.52 0.98
CA GLY A 76 -17.04 -8.20 2.06
C GLY A 76 -15.62 -7.65 2.27
N THR A 77 -15.33 -6.47 1.78
CA THR A 77 -14.00 -5.88 1.80
C THR A 77 -13.39 -5.76 3.21
N PRO A 78 -14.14 -5.35 4.27
CA PRO A 78 -13.52 -5.23 5.59
C PRO A 78 -12.87 -6.50 6.12
N ARG A 79 -13.40 -7.66 5.75
CA ARG A 79 -12.78 -8.94 6.14
C ARG A 79 -11.41 -9.09 5.49
N PHE A 80 -11.30 -8.72 4.22
CA PHE A 80 -10.02 -8.75 3.51
C PHE A 80 -9.07 -7.68 4.03
N SER A 81 -9.59 -6.48 4.35
CA SER A 81 -8.78 -5.40 4.92
C SER A 81 -8.11 -5.83 6.21
N ARG A 82 -8.83 -6.52 7.09
CA ARG A 82 -8.27 -7.03 8.35
C ARG A 82 -7.11 -7.98 8.09
N GLU A 83 -7.28 -8.87 7.12
CA GLU A 83 -6.25 -9.84 6.76
C GLU A 83 -5.02 -9.17 6.15
N ILE A 84 -5.25 -8.20 5.27
CA ILE A 84 -4.17 -7.41 4.64
C ILE A 84 -3.38 -6.66 5.71
N LEU A 85 -4.08 -6.02 6.65
CA LEU A 85 -3.46 -5.27 7.73
C LEU A 85 -2.59 -6.19 8.60
N GLN A 86 -3.11 -7.37 8.94
CA GLN A 86 -2.38 -8.34 9.74
C GLN A 86 -1.10 -8.81 9.03
N LYS A 87 -1.21 -9.18 7.76
CA LYS A 87 -0.07 -9.64 6.97
C LYS A 87 0.97 -8.52 6.78
N PHE A 88 0.50 -7.31 6.53
CA PHE A 88 1.38 -6.15 6.41
C PHE A 88 2.14 -5.92 7.72
N SER A 89 1.44 -5.98 8.86
CA SER A 89 2.05 -5.81 10.17
C SER A 89 3.12 -6.86 10.45
N GLU A 90 2.87 -8.10 10.08
CA GLU A 90 3.85 -9.18 10.24
C GLU A 90 5.10 -8.94 9.40
N LYS A 91 4.92 -8.45 8.17
CA LYS A 91 6.05 -8.19 7.25
C LYS A 91 6.84 -6.93 7.61
N SER A 92 6.16 -5.89 8.08
CA SER A 92 6.74 -4.55 8.25
C SER A 92 7.07 -4.19 9.70
N GLY A 93 6.44 -4.85 10.65
CA GLY A 93 6.68 -4.63 12.07
C GLY A 93 5.70 -3.66 12.75
N ALA A 94 4.95 -2.88 11.97
CA ALA A 94 3.97 -1.93 12.49
C ALA A 94 3.04 -1.53 11.35
N THR A 95 2.02 -0.71 11.66
CA THR A 95 1.07 -0.22 10.65
C THR A 95 1.00 1.31 10.61
N ILE A 96 1.49 1.98 11.65
CA ILE A 96 1.44 3.44 11.73
C ILE A 96 2.72 4.03 11.14
N CYS A 97 2.58 5.05 10.30
CA CYS A 97 3.68 5.64 9.55
C CYS A 97 4.87 6.02 10.44
N LYS A 98 4.65 6.75 11.52
CA LYS A 98 5.74 7.19 12.40
C LYS A 98 6.49 6.02 13.05
N GLU A 99 5.80 4.93 13.36
CA GLU A 99 6.43 3.75 13.96
C GLU A 99 7.32 3.06 12.94
N LEU A 100 6.84 2.93 11.69
CA LEU A 100 7.63 2.33 10.62
C LEU A 100 8.87 3.15 10.30
N LYS A 101 8.76 4.47 10.33
CA LYS A 101 9.87 5.38 10.06
C LYS A 101 10.80 5.58 11.26
N GLY A 102 10.42 5.06 12.41
CA GLY A 102 11.24 5.14 13.62
C GLY A 102 11.30 6.54 14.23
N ALA A 103 10.24 7.35 14.05
CA ALA A 103 10.22 8.73 14.52
C ALA A 103 10.41 8.84 16.04
N GLU A 104 9.89 7.89 16.81
CA GLU A 104 10.00 7.87 18.27
C GLU A 104 11.17 7.03 18.77
N ALA A 105 11.38 5.87 18.12
CA ALA A 105 12.42 4.91 18.53
C ALA A 105 13.80 5.24 17.99
N GLY A 106 13.89 6.14 17.01
CA GLY A 106 15.15 6.49 16.36
C GLY A 106 15.70 5.42 15.43
N LYS A 107 14.92 4.36 15.17
CA LYS A 107 15.33 3.26 14.30
C LYS A 107 14.22 2.94 13.32
N VAL A 108 14.53 2.99 12.02
CA VAL A 108 13.58 2.65 10.96
C VAL A 108 13.27 1.15 11.01
N LEU A 109 12.00 0.79 11.17
CA LEU A 109 11.55 -0.59 11.11
C LEU A 109 11.43 -1.07 9.67
N CYS A 110 10.93 -0.20 8.79
CA CYS A 110 10.68 -0.56 7.41
C CYS A 110 10.79 0.69 6.53
N GLU A 111 11.68 0.66 5.56
CA GLU A 111 11.84 1.76 4.60
C GLU A 111 10.59 1.86 3.71
N CYS A 112 10.24 3.07 3.26
CA CYS A 112 9.04 3.29 2.46
C CYS A 112 8.91 2.37 1.23
N PRO A 113 9.94 2.18 0.40
CA PRO A 113 9.82 1.25 -0.73
C PRO A 113 9.53 -0.17 -0.29
N GLU A 114 10.08 -0.60 0.85
CA GLU A 114 9.81 -1.93 1.38
C GLU A 114 8.39 -2.04 1.94
N CYS A 115 7.88 -0.98 2.55
CA CYS A 115 6.48 -0.93 2.98
C CYS A 115 5.54 -1.07 1.78
N VAL A 116 5.87 -0.41 0.67
CA VAL A 116 5.09 -0.50 -0.56
C VAL A 116 5.11 -1.94 -1.09
N ARG A 117 6.27 -2.57 -1.13
CA ARG A 117 6.42 -3.97 -1.53
C ARG A 117 5.56 -4.88 -0.64
N ASN A 118 5.67 -4.71 0.67
CA ASN A 118 4.94 -5.52 1.65
C ASN A 118 3.43 -5.37 1.52
N ALA A 119 2.96 -4.17 1.21
CA ALA A 119 1.54 -3.91 1.02
C ALA A 119 0.99 -4.67 -0.20
N VAL A 120 1.72 -4.66 -1.31
CA VAL A 120 1.32 -5.39 -2.51
C VAL A 120 1.33 -6.89 -2.25
N LEU A 121 2.36 -7.40 -1.57
CA LEU A 121 2.44 -8.82 -1.23
C LEU A 121 1.31 -9.25 -0.30
N ALA A 122 1.00 -8.43 0.71
CA ALA A 122 -0.10 -8.72 1.64
C ALA A 122 -1.44 -8.78 0.91
N LEU A 123 -1.66 -7.88 -0.03
CA LEU A 123 -2.87 -7.88 -0.86
C LEU A 123 -2.96 -9.18 -1.68
N GLY A 124 -1.87 -9.55 -2.34
CA GLY A 124 -1.84 -10.77 -3.16
C GLY A 124 -2.05 -12.04 -2.34
N GLU A 125 -1.42 -12.13 -1.17
CA GLU A 125 -1.58 -13.28 -0.28
C GLU A 125 -3.02 -13.40 0.25
N THR A 126 -3.71 -12.27 0.38
CA THR A 126 -5.07 -12.26 0.90
C THR A 126 -6.11 -12.59 -0.17
N LEU A 127 -5.97 -12.01 -1.36
CA LEU A 127 -6.96 -12.18 -2.42
C LEU A 127 -6.65 -13.33 -3.37
N GLY A 128 -5.45 -13.90 -3.31
CA GLY A 128 -5.05 -14.98 -4.20
C GLY A 128 -4.61 -14.47 -5.56
N ASP A 129 -4.88 -15.25 -6.60
CA ASP A 129 -4.45 -14.92 -7.96
C ASP A 129 -5.07 -13.63 -8.47
N LEU A 130 -4.23 -12.66 -8.70
CA LEU A 130 -4.60 -11.34 -9.22
C LEU A 130 -4.01 -11.12 -10.60
#